data_105662badf601863619f5fe80ac69cbd
#
_entry.id   105662badf601863619f5fe80ac69cbd
#
_cell.length_a   1.000
_cell.length_b   1.000
_cell.length_c   1.000
_cell.angle_alpha   90.00
_cell.angle_beta   90.00
_cell.angle_gamma   90.00
#
_symmetry.space_group_name_H-M   'P 1'
#
loop_
_entity.id
_entity.type
_entity.pdbx_description
1 polymer ?
#
loop_
_entity_poly.entity_id
_entity_poly.type
_entity_poly.pdbx_seq_one_letter_code
_entity_poly.pdbx_strand_id
1 'polypeptide(L)'
;MDKKSIERNIVEEIEILKTFTATPGNGVTRFPFTSEARMACEYLQQLMENAGLNVREDNSGAVIGRLEGEVKDTIMIGSHFDSVRNGGAYDGIAGVVCAIEIARLIKEAGLKLWYSLEIIATNDEEGARFNTGLFTGKVLLGQLTCEDIKGYVDAEGISVYEAMDTCGLKPEEIADHKRKDIKCFIEIHIEQGPVLEAGGKEIGIVDVIVGIKRVRITINGRADHVGTMPMNMRKDALEQASKVICKIGDRARLYRNSVATVGFLKVEPNIMNIVPQKATFTVDIRGIDEETIMSQYYALLADLDAMTKNSGLTYEAENLLYAKPVNMEGMIKKRFEASCIARGFDYAYLPSGAGHDAQIFGGELPAAMLFVPSIGGRSHCPEEKSNAKDLTAAVLVAYDTVIGLAEAREL
;
A
#
# COMPACT_ATOMS: atom_id res chain seq x y z
N MET A 1 -3.22 30.91 7.24
CA MET A 1 -3.04 29.54 7.77
C MET A 1 -1.86 29.53 8.74
N ASP A 2 -2.08 29.13 9.98
CA ASP A 2 -1.01 29.01 10.97
C ASP A 2 -0.37 27.62 10.88
N LYS A 3 0.82 27.54 10.25
CA LYS A 3 1.57 26.29 10.10
C LYS A 3 1.83 25.57 11.43
N LYS A 4 2.10 26.33 12.52
CA LYS A 4 2.38 25.77 13.84
C LYS A 4 1.14 25.10 14.45
N SER A 5 -0.04 25.63 14.17
CA SER A 5 -1.29 24.98 14.59
C SER A 5 -1.51 23.67 13.87
N ILE A 6 -1.26 23.61 12.54
CA ILE A 6 -1.36 22.39 11.75
C ILE A 6 -0.36 21.35 12.27
N GLU A 7 0.91 21.72 12.46
CA GLU A 7 1.95 20.82 13.00
C GLU A 7 1.54 20.21 14.34
N ARG A 8 1.05 21.06 15.26
CA ARG A 8 0.62 20.62 16.59
C ARG A 8 -0.55 19.63 16.48
N ASN A 9 -1.59 19.98 15.73
CA ASN A 9 -2.77 19.12 15.55
C ASN A 9 -2.36 17.74 15.00
N ILE A 10 -1.56 17.71 13.93
CA ILE A 10 -1.10 16.44 13.33
C ILE A 10 -0.37 15.56 14.36
N VAL A 11 0.54 16.15 15.15
CA VAL A 11 1.29 15.40 16.15
C VAL A 11 0.38 14.88 17.26
N GLU A 12 -0.50 15.71 17.79
CA GLU A 12 -1.44 15.35 18.85
C GLU A 12 -2.36 14.21 18.42
N GLU A 13 -2.93 14.27 17.21
CA GLU A 13 -3.86 13.27 16.70
C GLU A 13 -3.16 11.92 16.42
N ILE A 14 -1.96 11.96 15.83
CA ILE A 14 -1.17 10.73 15.57
C ILE A 14 -0.77 10.06 16.90
N GLU A 15 -0.34 10.83 17.93
CA GLU A 15 0.04 10.27 19.22
C GLU A 15 -1.17 9.65 19.97
N ILE A 16 -2.38 10.17 19.80
CA ILE A 16 -3.59 9.55 20.34
C ILE A 16 -3.92 8.26 19.56
N LEU A 17 -3.99 8.32 18.22
CA LEU A 17 -4.30 7.18 17.37
C LEU A 17 -3.33 6.01 17.55
N LYS A 18 -2.06 6.29 17.83
CA LYS A 18 -1.02 5.31 18.16
C LYS A 18 -1.35 4.49 19.42
N THR A 19 -2.16 5.01 20.34
CA THR A 19 -2.52 4.30 21.58
C THR A 19 -3.52 3.16 21.34
N PHE A 20 -4.25 3.19 20.23
CA PHE A 20 -5.19 2.13 19.85
C PHE A 20 -4.46 0.96 19.17
N THR A 21 -3.86 0.11 19.97
CA THR A 21 -2.98 -0.98 19.53
C THR A 21 -3.11 -2.22 20.42
N ALA A 22 -3.09 -3.40 19.80
CA ALA A 22 -3.03 -4.70 20.50
C ALA A 22 -1.63 -4.98 21.10
N THR A 23 -0.60 -4.19 20.77
CA THR A 23 0.79 -4.40 21.23
C THR A 23 1.37 -3.15 21.90
N PRO A 24 0.80 -2.67 23.03
CA PRO A 24 1.30 -1.49 23.72
C PRO A 24 2.80 -1.59 24.04
N GLY A 25 3.56 -0.54 23.69
CA GLY A 25 5.01 -0.50 23.91
C GLY A 25 5.85 -1.20 22.83
N ASN A 26 5.21 -1.83 21.82
CA ASN A 26 5.90 -2.52 20.72
C ASN A 26 5.29 -2.18 19.36
N GLY A 27 5.18 -0.89 19.06
CA GLY A 27 4.56 -0.38 17.83
C GLY A 27 3.04 -0.45 17.84
N VAL A 28 2.46 -0.29 16.65
CA VAL A 28 1.01 -0.34 16.43
C VAL A 28 0.64 -1.67 15.76
N THR A 29 -0.32 -2.37 16.38
CA THR A 29 -1.00 -3.52 15.77
C THR A 29 -2.49 -3.23 15.84
N ARG A 30 -3.07 -2.83 14.73
CA ARG A 30 -4.48 -2.46 14.58
C ARG A 30 -5.04 -3.15 13.35
N PHE A 31 -5.38 -4.42 13.52
CA PHE A 31 -5.95 -5.21 12.44
C PHE A 31 -7.41 -4.80 12.16
N PRO A 32 -7.86 -4.95 10.91
CA PRO A 32 -9.24 -4.63 10.56
C PRO A 32 -10.24 -5.45 11.38
N PHE A 33 -11.36 -4.83 11.73
CA PHE A 33 -12.47 -5.45 12.46
C PHE A 33 -12.07 -6.03 13.83
N THR A 34 -11.16 -5.34 14.54
CA THR A 34 -10.78 -5.64 15.94
C THR A 34 -11.26 -4.53 16.88
N SER A 35 -11.13 -4.75 18.20
CA SER A 35 -11.42 -3.73 19.22
C SER A 35 -10.57 -2.48 19.05
N GLU A 36 -9.30 -2.63 18.70
CA GLU A 36 -8.37 -1.52 18.45
C GLU A 36 -8.77 -0.70 17.22
N ALA A 37 -9.19 -1.39 16.14
CA ALA A 37 -9.74 -0.75 14.95
C ALA A 37 -11.05 -0.02 15.27
N ARG A 38 -11.93 -0.60 16.10
CA ARG A 38 -13.17 0.04 16.53
C ARG A 38 -12.92 1.33 17.31
N MET A 39 -11.99 1.30 18.28
CA MET A 39 -11.61 2.50 19.04
C MET A 39 -11.04 3.60 18.12
N ALA A 40 -10.18 3.23 17.15
CA ALA A 40 -9.64 4.17 16.17
C ALA A 40 -10.75 4.74 15.27
N CYS A 41 -11.68 3.91 14.81
CA CYS A 41 -12.84 4.30 14.01
C CYS A 41 -13.71 5.35 14.75
N GLU A 42 -14.06 5.10 16.01
CA GLU A 42 -14.84 6.01 16.85
C GLU A 42 -14.12 7.35 17.07
N TYR A 43 -12.81 7.30 17.29
CA TYR A 43 -12.01 8.51 17.45
C TYR A 43 -11.92 9.31 16.14
N LEU A 44 -11.71 8.65 15.00
CA LEU A 44 -11.69 9.30 13.69
C LEU A 44 -13.04 9.92 13.33
N GLN A 45 -14.15 9.27 13.66
CA GLN A 45 -15.49 9.85 13.51
C GLN A 45 -15.61 11.17 14.30
N GLN A 46 -15.20 11.17 15.57
CA GLN A 46 -15.22 12.38 16.40
C GLN A 46 -14.31 13.48 15.84
N LEU A 47 -13.12 13.14 15.33
CA LEU A 47 -12.20 14.11 14.72
C LEU A 47 -12.82 14.77 13.48
N MET A 48 -13.44 13.99 12.61
CA MET A 48 -14.10 14.48 11.41
C MET A 48 -15.34 15.31 11.75
N GLU A 49 -16.13 14.91 12.75
CA GLU A 49 -17.26 15.72 13.26
C GLU A 49 -16.78 17.07 13.82
N ASN A 50 -15.70 17.08 14.61
CA ASN A 50 -15.08 18.30 15.14
C ASN A 50 -14.52 19.21 14.03
N ALA A 51 -14.10 18.63 12.90
CA ALA A 51 -13.74 19.38 11.70
C ALA A 51 -14.97 19.92 10.93
N GLY A 52 -16.19 19.62 11.41
CA GLY A 52 -17.45 20.09 10.84
C GLY A 52 -17.90 19.33 9.60
N LEU A 53 -17.49 18.08 9.47
CA LEU A 53 -17.91 17.17 8.40
C LEU A 53 -19.18 16.41 8.81
N ASN A 54 -19.94 15.98 7.81
CA ASN A 54 -21.03 15.01 7.99
C ASN A 54 -20.42 13.60 7.91
N VAL A 55 -20.41 12.88 9.03
CA VAL A 55 -19.64 11.64 9.20
C VAL A 55 -20.53 10.41 9.11
N ARG A 56 -20.03 9.37 8.47
CA ARG A 56 -20.60 8.02 8.44
C ARG A 56 -19.52 6.96 8.47
N GLU A 57 -19.85 5.81 8.94
CA GLU A 57 -19.12 4.57 8.67
C GLU A 57 -19.85 3.83 7.55
N ASP A 58 -19.10 3.29 6.61
CA ASP A 58 -19.68 2.47 5.55
C ASP A 58 -19.55 0.96 5.86
N ASN A 59 -20.14 0.11 5.03
CA ASN A 59 -20.10 -1.34 5.27
C ASN A 59 -18.72 -1.98 5.04
N SER A 60 -17.72 -1.26 4.53
CA SER A 60 -16.33 -1.74 4.54
C SER A 60 -15.64 -1.51 5.89
N GLY A 61 -16.29 -0.79 6.80
CA GLY A 61 -15.72 -0.30 8.05
C GLY A 61 -14.83 0.93 7.87
N ALA A 62 -14.92 1.59 6.72
CA ALA A 62 -14.24 2.85 6.50
C ALA A 62 -15.00 4.01 7.14
N VAL A 63 -14.28 5.00 7.68
CA VAL A 63 -14.83 6.26 8.19
C VAL A 63 -14.78 7.30 7.09
N ILE A 64 -15.92 7.90 6.78
CA ILE A 64 -16.06 8.91 5.73
C ILE A 64 -16.70 10.16 6.28
N GLY A 65 -15.96 11.28 6.23
CA GLY A 65 -16.45 12.60 6.57
C GLY A 65 -16.69 13.44 5.30
N ARG A 66 -17.88 13.98 5.12
CA ARG A 66 -18.28 14.72 3.92
C ARG A 66 -18.50 16.20 4.17
N LEU A 67 -17.93 17.03 3.31
CA LEU A 67 -18.24 18.45 3.14
C LEU A 67 -18.99 18.61 1.80
N GLU A 68 -20.25 19.08 1.88
CA GLU A 68 -21.07 19.25 0.66
C GLU A 68 -20.55 20.38 -0.22
N GLY A 69 -20.44 20.09 -1.51
CA GLY A 69 -20.18 21.06 -2.57
C GLY A 69 -21.45 21.53 -3.27
N GLU A 70 -21.28 22.24 -4.39
CA GLU A 70 -22.39 22.66 -5.27
C GLU A 70 -22.99 21.45 -6.02
N VAL A 71 -22.16 20.44 -6.30
CA VAL A 71 -22.56 19.18 -6.98
C VAL A 71 -22.26 17.98 -6.10
N LYS A 72 -22.94 16.85 -6.38
CA LYS A 72 -22.77 15.62 -5.63
C LYS A 72 -21.49 14.87 -5.99
N ASP A 73 -20.93 15.13 -7.17
CA ASP A 73 -19.65 14.57 -7.60
C ASP A 73 -18.56 14.90 -6.57
N THR A 74 -17.70 13.94 -6.30
CA THR A 74 -16.85 13.92 -5.09
C THR A 74 -15.37 13.89 -5.44
N ILE A 75 -14.60 14.80 -4.85
CA ILE A 75 -13.15 14.64 -4.64
C ILE A 75 -12.97 13.86 -3.34
N MET A 76 -12.31 12.71 -3.39
CA MET A 76 -12.02 11.91 -2.20
C MET A 76 -10.54 12.01 -1.86
N ILE A 77 -10.23 12.24 -0.58
CA ILE A 77 -8.86 12.32 -0.08
C ILE A 77 -8.74 11.59 1.26
N GLY A 78 -7.67 10.83 1.43
CA GLY A 78 -7.42 10.09 2.66
C GLY A 78 -6.34 9.05 2.50
N SER A 79 -6.33 8.08 3.40
CA SER A 79 -5.49 6.89 3.42
C SER A 79 -6.09 5.88 4.40
N HIS A 80 -5.35 4.84 4.76
CA HIS A 80 -5.83 3.78 5.66
C HIS A 80 -5.59 4.07 7.15
N PHE A 81 -6.33 3.36 8.00
CA PHE A 81 -6.14 3.43 9.45
C PHE A 81 -5.79 2.10 10.11
N ASP A 82 -5.84 0.99 9.38
CA ASP A 82 -5.29 -0.29 9.83
C ASP A 82 -3.76 -0.30 9.78
N SER A 83 -3.12 -1.33 10.30
CA SER A 83 -1.67 -1.46 10.33
C SER A 83 -1.22 -2.92 10.22
N VAL A 84 0.04 -3.12 9.82
CA VAL A 84 0.72 -4.41 10.02
C VAL A 84 0.95 -4.70 11.51
N ARG A 85 1.36 -5.93 11.83
CA ARG A 85 1.76 -6.29 13.21
C ARG A 85 3.02 -5.52 13.63
N ASN A 86 2.95 -4.87 14.80
CA ASN A 86 4.05 -4.06 15.34
C ASN A 86 4.57 -3.01 14.35
N GLY A 87 3.67 -2.43 13.58
CA GLY A 87 3.96 -1.37 12.62
C GLY A 87 4.28 -0.04 13.29
N GLY A 88 4.39 1.00 12.47
CA GLY A 88 4.60 2.37 12.92
C GLY A 88 3.30 3.09 13.29
N ALA A 89 3.44 4.35 13.65
CA ALA A 89 2.31 5.19 14.01
C ALA A 89 1.86 6.12 12.86
N TYR A 90 2.64 6.20 11.79
CA TYR A 90 2.46 7.17 10.72
C TYR A 90 1.87 6.55 9.45
N ASP A 91 2.14 5.27 9.23
CA ASP A 91 1.70 4.51 8.08
C ASP A 91 0.16 4.57 7.92
N GLY A 92 -0.32 5.06 6.78
CA GLY A 92 -1.73 5.37 6.52
C GLY A 92 -2.28 6.51 7.37
N ILE A 93 -2.17 6.41 8.69
CA ILE A 93 -2.71 7.38 9.66
C ILE A 93 -2.25 8.81 9.39
N ALA A 94 -1.00 9.01 9.01
CA ALA A 94 -0.51 10.36 8.68
C ALA A 94 -1.32 10.99 7.54
N GLY A 95 -1.67 10.20 6.51
CA GLY A 95 -2.51 10.65 5.39
C GLY A 95 -3.94 10.99 5.81
N VAL A 96 -4.54 10.17 6.68
CA VAL A 96 -5.89 10.42 7.22
C VAL A 96 -5.93 11.72 8.01
N VAL A 97 -4.97 11.92 8.95
CA VAL A 97 -4.91 13.13 9.78
C VAL A 97 -4.64 14.35 8.91
N CYS A 98 -3.74 14.28 7.93
CA CYS A 98 -3.51 15.36 6.96
C CYS A 98 -4.78 15.70 6.18
N ALA A 99 -5.56 14.73 5.75
CA ALA A 99 -6.81 14.96 5.04
C ALA A 99 -7.87 15.64 5.92
N ILE A 100 -7.95 15.30 7.21
CA ILE A 100 -8.83 15.98 8.17
C ILE A 100 -8.41 17.44 8.35
N GLU A 101 -7.09 17.73 8.43
CA GLU A 101 -6.59 19.11 8.51
C GLU A 101 -6.94 19.93 7.25
N ILE A 102 -6.91 19.34 6.06
CA ILE A 102 -7.35 20.00 4.83
C ILE A 102 -8.82 20.42 4.94
N ALA A 103 -9.69 19.54 5.42
CA ALA A 103 -11.10 19.84 5.60
C ALA A 103 -11.31 20.97 6.63
N ARG A 104 -10.58 20.98 7.75
CA ARG A 104 -10.60 22.08 8.74
C ARG A 104 -10.23 23.40 8.09
N LEU A 105 -9.16 23.44 7.32
CA LEU A 105 -8.70 24.67 6.65
C LEU A 105 -9.74 25.21 5.66
N ILE A 106 -10.37 24.34 4.87
CA ILE A 106 -11.43 24.73 3.94
C ILE A 106 -12.63 25.31 4.69
N LYS A 107 -13.03 24.66 5.78
CA LYS A 107 -14.13 25.10 6.64
C LYS A 107 -13.84 26.45 7.30
N GLU A 108 -12.66 26.62 7.91
CA GLU A 108 -12.23 27.87 8.55
C GLU A 108 -12.14 29.02 7.56
N ALA A 109 -11.73 28.75 6.32
CA ALA A 109 -11.69 29.76 5.26
C ALA A 109 -13.09 30.11 4.71
N GLY A 110 -14.14 29.38 5.10
CA GLY A 110 -15.51 29.57 4.62
C GLY A 110 -15.67 29.32 3.12
N LEU A 111 -14.80 28.49 2.54
CA LEU A 111 -14.80 28.22 1.11
C LEU A 111 -15.95 27.29 0.73
N LYS A 112 -16.62 27.62 -0.39
CA LYS A 112 -17.59 26.75 -1.03
C LYS A 112 -16.94 26.07 -2.23
N LEU A 113 -16.89 24.76 -2.17
CA LEU A 113 -16.32 23.95 -3.25
C LEU A 113 -17.38 23.65 -4.32
N TRP A 114 -16.97 23.49 -5.57
CA TRP A 114 -17.85 22.98 -6.62
C TRP A 114 -18.16 21.50 -6.41
N TYR A 115 -17.14 20.67 -6.25
CA TYR A 115 -17.29 19.25 -5.92
C TYR A 115 -17.45 19.09 -4.41
N SER A 116 -18.21 18.08 -4.01
CA SER A 116 -18.18 17.65 -2.59
C SER A 116 -16.81 17.09 -2.27
N LEU A 117 -16.34 17.30 -1.05
CA LEU A 117 -15.08 16.74 -0.54
C LEU A 117 -15.40 15.63 0.47
N GLU A 118 -14.86 14.44 0.25
CA GLU A 118 -14.89 13.36 1.23
C GLU A 118 -13.49 13.08 1.76
N ILE A 119 -13.37 13.09 3.08
CA ILE A 119 -12.21 12.59 3.80
C ILE A 119 -12.48 11.13 4.13
N ILE A 120 -11.60 10.24 3.72
CA ILE A 120 -11.76 8.80 3.98
C ILE A 120 -10.60 8.25 4.82
N ALA A 121 -10.95 7.42 5.81
CA ALA A 121 -10.05 6.51 6.48
C ALA A 121 -10.43 5.09 6.07
N THR A 122 -9.65 4.48 5.21
CA THR A 122 -9.91 3.13 4.66
C THR A 122 -9.49 2.06 5.65
N ASN A 123 -10.10 0.88 5.55
CA ASN A 123 -9.86 -0.26 6.43
C ASN A 123 -9.35 -1.47 5.61
N ASP A 124 -8.42 -2.25 6.17
CA ASP A 124 -7.77 -3.43 5.57
C ASP A 124 -7.06 -3.10 4.23
N GLU A 125 -6.29 -2.03 4.22
CA GLU A 125 -5.37 -1.73 3.11
C GLU A 125 -4.21 -2.73 3.10
N GLU A 126 -3.61 -2.97 4.26
CA GLU A 126 -2.42 -3.79 4.48
C GLU A 126 -2.66 -5.29 4.24
N GLY A 127 -3.90 -5.76 4.37
CA GLY A 127 -4.23 -7.18 4.27
C GLY A 127 -3.58 -8.04 5.36
N ALA A 128 -3.16 -7.44 6.46
CA ALA A 128 -2.37 -8.09 7.50
C ALA A 128 -3.10 -9.18 8.28
N ARG A 129 -4.44 -9.13 8.33
CA ARG A 129 -5.28 -10.12 8.99
C ARG A 129 -5.78 -11.20 8.04
N PHE A 130 -6.29 -10.81 6.87
CA PHE A 130 -7.01 -11.73 5.96
C PHE A 130 -6.27 -12.01 4.64
N ASN A 131 -5.09 -11.45 4.43
CA ASN A 131 -4.33 -11.48 3.17
C ASN A 131 -5.11 -10.93 1.96
N THR A 132 -6.02 -9.97 2.19
CA THR A 132 -6.83 -9.36 1.14
C THR A 132 -6.18 -8.11 0.55
N GLY A 133 -5.85 -7.12 1.38
CA GLY A 133 -5.33 -5.80 1.05
C GLY A 133 -6.23 -4.96 0.14
N LEU A 134 -6.15 -3.65 0.29
CA LEU A 134 -6.94 -2.68 -0.49
C LEU A 134 -8.46 -2.94 -0.40
N PHE A 135 -8.93 -3.43 0.76
CA PHE A 135 -10.28 -3.95 0.92
C PHE A 135 -11.35 -2.88 0.68
N THR A 136 -11.25 -1.74 1.39
CA THR A 136 -12.22 -0.64 1.23
C THR A 136 -12.29 -0.16 -0.22
N GLY A 137 -11.14 0.07 -0.87
CA GLY A 137 -11.09 0.48 -2.28
C GLY A 137 -11.82 -0.50 -3.20
N LYS A 138 -11.60 -1.80 -3.01
CA LYS A 138 -12.29 -2.86 -3.77
C LYS A 138 -13.80 -2.84 -3.54
N VAL A 139 -14.26 -2.61 -2.31
CA VAL A 139 -15.70 -2.48 -1.99
C VAL A 139 -16.30 -1.28 -2.70
N LEU A 140 -15.70 -0.10 -2.56
CA LEU A 140 -16.20 1.14 -3.16
C LEU A 140 -16.22 1.10 -4.69
N LEU A 141 -15.37 0.31 -5.31
CA LEU A 141 -15.34 0.09 -6.76
C LEU A 141 -16.21 -1.09 -7.22
N GLY A 142 -16.83 -1.81 -6.29
CA GLY A 142 -17.72 -2.95 -6.59
C GLY A 142 -16.96 -4.16 -7.14
N GLN A 143 -15.74 -4.38 -6.66
CA GLN A 143 -14.86 -5.47 -7.10
C GLN A 143 -14.91 -6.70 -6.17
N LEU A 144 -15.68 -6.64 -5.09
CA LEU A 144 -15.86 -7.75 -4.15
C LEU A 144 -17.32 -8.18 -4.06
N THR A 145 -17.51 -9.47 -3.91
CA THR A 145 -18.80 -10.11 -3.67
C THR A 145 -18.90 -10.64 -2.25
N CYS A 146 -20.10 -10.97 -1.82
CA CYS A 146 -20.33 -11.62 -0.54
C CYS A 146 -19.59 -12.98 -0.42
N GLU A 147 -19.45 -13.72 -1.53
CA GLU A 147 -18.71 -14.99 -1.53
C GLU A 147 -17.20 -14.78 -1.39
N ASP A 148 -16.65 -13.71 -1.97
CA ASP A 148 -15.21 -13.39 -1.78
C ASP A 148 -14.89 -13.17 -0.30
N ILE A 149 -15.69 -12.36 0.40
CA ILE A 149 -15.45 -12.03 1.81
C ILE A 149 -15.71 -13.19 2.78
N LYS A 150 -16.49 -14.20 2.38
CA LYS A 150 -16.59 -15.48 3.10
C LYS A 150 -15.37 -16.37 2.89
N GLY A 151 -14.71 -16.25 1.73
CA GLY A 151 -13.51 -17.01 1.39
C GLY A 151 -12.23 -16.48 2.03
N TYR A 152 -12.17 -15.21 2.39
CA TYR A 152 -11.01 -14.59 3.06
C TYR A 152 -11.09 -14.87 4.56
N VAL A 153 -10.16 -15.68 5.06
CA VAL A 153 -10.13 -16.11 6.47
C VAL A 153 -8.80 -15.74 7.13
N ASP A 154 -8.86 -15.41 8.41
CA ASP A 154 -7.67 -15.16 9.23
C ASP A 154 -7.06 -16.47 9.77
N ALA A 155 -6.00 -16.35 10.58
CA ALA A 155 -5.27 -17.49 11.15
C ALA A 155 -6.13 -18.33 12.12
N GLU A 156 -7.16 -17.76 12.69
CA GLU A 156 -8.13 -18.40 13.60
C GLU A 156 -9.29 -19.03 12.84
N GLY A 157 -9.36 -18.84 11.51
CA GLY A 157 -10.43 -19.37 10.65
C GLY A 157 -11.67 -18.48 10.60
N ILE A 158 -11.61 -17.24 11.12
CA ILE A 158 -12.69 -16.25 11.07
C ILE A 158 -12.66 -15.60 9.68
N SER A 159 -13.78 -15.59 8.99
CA SER A 159 -13.90 -14.90 7.69
C SER A 159 -14.05 -13.38 7.86
N VAL A 160 -13.74 -12.62 6.78
CA VAL A 160 -14.06 -11.19 6.72
C VAL A 160 -15.53 -10.96 6.96
N TYR A 161 -16.41 -11.81 6.38
CA TYR A 161 -17.86 -11.75 6.59
C TYR A 161 -18.23 -11.80 8.07
N GLU A 162 -17.73 -12.81 8.82
CA GLU A 162 -18.01 -12.97 10.25
C GLU A 162 -17.42 -11.83 11.10
N ALA A 163 -16.23 -11.36 10.74
CA ALA A 163 -15.59 -10.24 11.43
C ALA A 163 -16.37 -8.92 11.25
N MET A 164 -16.88 -8.65 10.04
CA MET A 164 -17.75 -7.51 9.76
C MET A 164 -19.06 -7.58 10.54
N ASP A 165 -19.75 -8.74 10.50
CA ASP A 165 -21.01 -8.96 11.22
C ASP A 165 -20.82 -8.74 12.73
N THR A 166 -19.73 -9.26 13.30
CA THR A 166 -19.36 -9.05 14.72
C THR A 166 -19.18 -7.58 15.07
N CYS A 167 -18.72 -6.75 14.13
CA CYS A 167 -18.59 -5.30 14.29
C CYS A 167 -19.90 -4.54 14.05
N GLY A 168 -20.99 -5.22 13.73
CA GLY A 168 -22.31 -4.62 13.48
C GLY A 168 -22.45 -4.01 12.09
N LEU A 169 -21.53 -4.35 11.17
CA LEU A 169 -21.62 -4.01 9.75
C LEU A 169 -22.55 -5.01 9.03
N LYS A 170 -22.90 -4.70 7.78
CA LYS A 170 -23.79 -5.52 6.98
C LYS A 170 -23.07 -6.15 5.79
N PRO A 171 -22.36 -7.27 6.00
CA PRO A 171 -21.55 -7.88 4.96
C PRO A 171 -22.38 -8.37 3.75
N GLU A 172 -23.66 -8.64 3.91
CA GLU A 172 -24.56 -9.02 2.82
C GLU A 172 -24.83 -7.88 1.82
N GLU A 173 -24.70 -6.64 2.25
CA GLU A 173 -24.91 -5.44 1.42
C GLU A 173 -23.63 -5.00 0.69
N ILE A 174 -22.48 -5.68 0.83
CA ILE A 174 -21.18 -5.20 0.36
C ILE A 174 -21.14 -4.99 -1.18
N ALA A 175 -21.86 -5.79 -1.93
CA ALA A 175 -21.91 -5.68 -3.39
C ALA A 175 -22.67 -4.44 -3.89
N ASP A 176 -23.50 -3.83 -3.04
CA ASP A 176 -24.34 -2.67 -3.40
C ASP A 176 -23.62 -1.34 -3.15
N HIS A 177 -22.38 -1.37 -2.63
CA HIS A 177 -21.62 -0.17 -2.25
C HIS A 177 -20.81 0.47 -3.37
N LYS A 178 -20.95 0.01 -4.62
CA LYS A 178 -20.24 0.62 -5.75
C LYS A 178 -20.56 2.11 -5.88
N ARG A 179 -19.53 2.95 -5.71
CA ARG A 179 -19.59 4.41 -5.87
C ARG A 179 -19.35 4.80 -7.32
N LYS A 180 -20.16 5.74 -7.81
CA LYS A 180 -20.06 6.29 -9.18
C LYS A 180 -19.83 7.80 -9.20
N ASP A 181 -19.93 8.41 -8.05
CA ASP A 181 -19.81 9.85 -7.87
C ASP A 181 -18.38 10.30 -7.53
N ILE A 182 -17.45 9.37 -7.27
CA ILE A 182 -16.04 9.69 -7.02
C ILE A 182 -15.40 10.07 -8.35
N LYS A 183 -14.92 11.31 -8.46
CA LYS A 183 -14.27 11.85 -9.66
C LYS A 183 -12.76 11.72 -9.63
N CYS A 184 -12.17 11.83 -8.45
CA CYS A 184 -10.76 11.53 -8.25
C CYS A 184 -10.50 11.10 -6.81
N PHE A 185 -9.37 10.39 -6.62
CA PHE A 185 -8.84 10.01 -5.33
C PHE A 185 -7.44 10.61 -5.14
N ILE A 186 -7.22 11.23 -3.99
CA ILE A 186 -5.93 11.80 -3.61
C ILE A 186 -5.47 11.10 -2.34
N GLU A 187 -4.24 10.60 -2.34
CA GLU A 187 -3.65 9.99 -1.15
C GLU A 187 -2.42 10.74 -0.68
N ILE A 188 -2.32 11.00 0.62
CA ILE A 188 -1.12 11.46 1.28
C ILE A 188 -0.56 10.30 2.08
N HIS A 189 0.73 10.02 1.95
CA HIS A 189 1.35 8.91 2.64
C HIS A 189 2.80 9.21 3.01
N ILE A 190 3.38 8.47 3.92
CA ILE A 190 4.82 8.47 4.14
C ILE A 190 5.52 7.69 3.02
N GLU A 191 6.76 8.05 2.67
CA GLU A 191 7.49 7.40 1.58
C GLU A 191 7.77 5.91 1.83
N GLN A 192 7.88 5.53 3.09
CA GLN A 192 8.33 4.18 3.53
C GLN A 192 9.74 3.81 3.00
N GLY A 193 10.48 4.81 2.55
CA GLY A 193 11.80 4.68 1.93
C GLY A 193 12.70 5.88 2.24
N PRO A 194 13.98 5.83 1.86
CA PRO A 194 14.99 6.82 2.24
C PRO A 194 15.23 7.91 1.18
N VAL A 195 14.53 7.91 0.04
CA VAL A 195 14.92 8.70 -1.14
C VAL A 195 14.70 10.19 -0.93
N LEU A 196 13.55 10.56 -0.36
CA LEU A 196 13.24 11.99 -0.10
C LEU A 196 14.16 12.56 0.99
N GLU A 197 14.33 11.83 2.10
CA GLU A 197 15.25 12.26 3.18
C GLU A 197 16.67 12.43 2.66
N ALA A 198 17.20 11.42 1.95
CA ALA A 198 18.56 11.48 1.35
C ALA A 198 18.71 12.58 0.31
N GLY A 199 17.62 12.92 -0.40
CA GLY A 199 17.57 13.99 -1.39
C GLY A 199 17.29 15.38 -0.81
N GLY A 200 17.04 15.50 0.51
CA GLY A 200 16.66 16.76 1.16
C GLY A 200 15.34 17.32 0.64
N LYS A 201 14.38 16.45 0.26
CA LYS A 201 13.10 16.83 -0.30
C LYS A 201 12.01 16.81 0.77
N GLU A 202 11.13 17.80 0.73
CA GLU A 202 9.98 17.90 1.65
C GLU A 202 8.75 17.15 1.12
N ILE A 203 8.61 17.06 -0.22
CA ILE A 203 7.45 16.46 -0.90
C ILE A 203 7.91 15.49 -2.00
N GLY A 204 7.28 14.34 -2.04
CA GLY A 204 7.33 13.40 -3.15
C GLY A 204 6.04 13.46 -3.97
N ILE A 205 6.15 13.71 -5.27
CA ILE A 205 5.03 13.59 -6.20
C ILE A 205 5.14 12.20 -6.82
N VAL A 206 4.20 11.32 -6.50
CA VAL A 206 4.25 9.95 -7.00
C VAL A 206 3.87 9.91 -8.47
N ASP A 207 4.78 9.37 -9.30
CA ASP A 207 4.55 9.20 -10.74
C ASP A 207 3.72 7.97 -11.06
N VAL A 208 4.08 6.86 -10.42
CA VAL A 208 3.54 5.53 -10.66
C VAL A 208 3.62 4.69 -9.39
N ILE A 209 2.59 3.93 -9.10
CA ILE A 209 2.67 2.84 -8.14
C ILE A 209 3.13 1.61 -8.92
N VAL A 210 4.23 0.98 -8.47
CA VAL A 210 4.85 -0.15 -9.19
C VAL A 210 3.91 -1.33 -9.31
N GLY A 211 4.02 -2.04 -10.42
CA GLY A 211 3.42 -3.36 -10.56
C GLY A 211 4.25 -4.42 -9.83
N ILE A 212 3.62 -5.53 -9.51
CA ILE A 212 4.21 -6.65 -8.76
C ILE A 212 3.94 -7.95 -9.48
N LYS A 213 4.99 -8.76 -9.68
CA LYS A 213 4.88 -10.17 -10.07
C LYS A 213 5.55 -11.02 -9.00
N ARG A 214 4.76 -11.82 -8.29
CA ARG A 214 5.28 -12.75 -7.28
C ARG A 214 5.04 -14.17 -7.73
N VAL A 215 6.09 -14.99 -7.72
CA VAL A 215 6.03 -16.39 -8.15
C VAL A 215 6.71 -17.28 -7.12
N ARG A 216 6.22 -18.52 -7.00
CA ARG A 216 6.89 -19.59 -6.27
C ARG A 216 7.49 -20.55 -7.28
N ILE A 217 8.76 -20.83 -7.14
CA ILE A 217 9.51 -21.79 -7.97
C ILE A 217 9.84 -22.99 -7.10
N THR A 218 9.51 -24.18 -7.59
CA THR A 218 9.90 -25.44 -6.97
C THR A 218 10.76 -26.23 -7.95
N ILE A 219 12.01 -26.52 -7.59
CA ILE A 219 12.92 -27.35 -8.38
C ILE A 219 12.97 -28.73 -7.76
N ASN A 220 12.72 -29.76 -8.54
CA ASN A 220 12.70 -31.15 -8.13
C ASN A 220 13.94 -31.88 -8.71
N GLY A 221 14.72 -32.47 -7.82
CA GLY A 221 15.91 -33.27 -8.12
C GLY A 221 15.79 -34.68 -7.52
N ARG A 222 16.90 -35.17 -6.93
CA ARG A 222 16.96 -36.49 -6.32
C ARG A 222 17.86 -36.49 -5.10
N ALA A 223 17.37 -37.12 -4.01
CA ALA A 223 18.20 -37.36 -2.85
C ALA A 223 19.20 -38.48 -3.09
N ASP A 224 20.46 -38.20 -2.80
CA ASP A 224 21.57 -39.15 -2.90
C ASP A 224 22.53 -38.95 -1.70
N HIS A 225 23.39 -39.93 -1.46
CA HIS A 225 24.42 -39.81 -0.43
C HIS A 225 25.50 -38.81 -0.89
N VAL A 226 25.79 -37.80 -0.10
CA VAL A 226 26.66 -36.67 -0.50
C VAL A 226 28.10 -37.07 -0.76
N GLY A 227 28.63 -38.11 -0.12
CA GLY A 227 30.01 -38.56 -0.28
C GLY A 227 30.23 -39.58 -1.39
N THR A 228 29.21 -40.36 -1.76
CA THR A 228 29.35 -41.48 -2.72
C THR A 228 28.81 -41.18 -4.11
N MET A 229 27.88 -40.22 -4.23
CA MET A 229 27.33 -39.82 -5.53
C MET A 229 28.28 -38.85 -6.25
N PRO A 230 28.84 -39.24 -7.44
CA PRO A 230 29.73 -38.35 -8.20
C PRO A 230 29.02 -37.05 -8.63
N MET A 231 29.80 -35.94 -8.72
CA MET A 231 29.24 -34.61 -9.03
C MET A 231 28.44 -34.57 -10.36
N ASN A 232 28.95 -35.23 -11.42
CA ASN A 232 28.31 -35.26 -12.72
C ASN A 232 27.07 -36.17 -12.82
N MET A 233 26.75 -36.91 -11.77
CA MET A 233 25.56 -37.78 -11.68
C MET A 233 24.50 -37.26 -10.72
N ARG A 234 24.78 -36.17 -10.01
CA ARG A 234 23.86 -35.55 -9.02
C ARG A 234 22.71 -34.86 -9.74
N LYS A 235 21.55 -34.92 -9.08
CA LYS A 235 20.39 -34.08 -9.37
C LYS A 235 20.12 -33.20 -8.20
N ASP A 236 21.04 -32.28 -7.94
CA ASP A 236 21.04 -31.38 -6.76
C ASP A 236 20.14 -30.17 -7.04
N ALA A 237 18.97 -30.15 -6.38
CA ALA A 237 17.99 -29.10 -6.56
C ALA A 237 18.50 -27.75 -6.00
N LEU A 238 19.24 -27.75 -4.89
CA LEU A 238 19.74 -26.51 -4.27
C LEU A 238 20.88 -25.91 -5.09
N GLU A 239 21.80 -26.71 -5.60
CA GLU A 239 22.87 -26.22 -6.48
C GLU A 239 22.30 -25.50 -7.70
N GLN A 240 21.29 -26.10 -8.33
CA GLN A 240 20.67 -25.47 -9.49
C GLN A 240 19.83 -24.25 -9.12
N ALA A 241 19.07 -24.27 -8.01
CA ALA A 241 18.35 -23.12 -7.50
C ALA A 241 19.29 -21.93 -7.26
N SER A 242 20.45 -22.16 -6.64
CA SER A 242 21.41 -21.09 -6.34
C SER A 242 21.92 -20.40 -7.60
N LYS A 243 22.15 -21.15 -8.72
CA LYS A 243 22.58 -20.58 -10.01
C LYS A 243 21.51 -19.68 -10.64
N VAL A 244 20.23 -19.97 -10.42
CA VAL A 244 19.12 -19.14 -10.88
C VAL A 244 18.96 -17.93 -9.97
N ILE A 245 18.97 -18.14 -8.65
CA ILE A 245 18.80 -17.09 -7.62
C ILE A 245 19.85 -15.99 -7.76
N CYS A 246 21.12 -16.33 -7.98
CA CYS A 246 22.21 -15.36 -8.14
C CYS A 246 21.97 -14.34 -9.29
N LYS A 247 21.20 -14.69 -10.31
CA LYS A 247 20.94 -13.82 -11.45
C LYS A 247 19.81 -12.82 -11.23
N ILE A 248 18.93 -13.05 -10.24
CA ILE A 248 17.70 -12.30 -10.07
C ILE A 248 17.99 -10.83 -9.76
N GLY A 249 18.80 -10.56 -8.73
CA GLY A 249 19.16 -9.21 -8.35
C GLY A 249 19.96 -8.46 -9.41
N ASP A 250 20.86 -9.16 -10.12
CA ASP A 250 21.65 -8.55 -11.19
C ASP A 250 20.78 -8.13 -12.38
N ARG A 251 19.77 -8.92 -12.71
CA ARG A 251 18.79 -8.54 -13.73
C ARG A 251 17.99 -7.29 -13.34
N ALA A 252 17.49 -7.24 -12.11
CA ALA A 252 16.74 -6.08 -11.66
C ALA A 252 17.54 -4.77 -11.81
N ARG A 253 18.86 -4.81 -11.55
CA ARG A 253 19.76 -3.66 -11.71
C ARG A 253 19.93 -3.17 -13.14
N LEU A 254 19.54 -3.96 -14.15
CA LEU A 254 19.56 -3.54 -15.55
C LEU A 254 18.39 -2.61 -15.91
N TYR A 255 17.36 -2.56 -15.09
CA TYR A 255 16.16 -1.76 -15.30
C TYR A 255 16.09 -0.63 -14.28
N ARG A 256 15.78 0.56 -14.76
CA ARG A 256 15.57 1.72 -13.89
C ARG A 256 14.30 1.52 -13.06
N ASN A 257 14.35 1.88 -11.78
CA ASN A 257 13.19 1.79 -10.86
C ASN A 257 12.55 0.39 -10.82
N SER A 258 13.39 -0.64 -10.83
CA SER A 258 12.96 -2.02 -10.66
C SER A 258 13.73 -2.70 -9.55
N VAL A 259 13.05 -3.58 -8.81
CA VAL A 259 13.65 -4.42 -7.79
C VAL A 259 13.19 -5.86 -7.95
N ALA A 260 14.05 -6.82 -7.60
CA ALA A 260 13.66 -8.21 -7.51
C ALA A 260 14.35 -8.88 -6.32
N THR A 261 13.56 -9.65 -5.55
CA THR A 261 14.02 -10.24 -4.29
C THR A 261 13.58 -11.69 -4.17
N VAL A 262 14.48 -12.53 -3.64
CA VAL A 262 14.15 -13.87 -3.17
C VAL A 262 13.97 -13.79 -1.65
N GLY A 263 12.70 -13.75 -1.20
CA GLY A 263 12.35 -13.56 0.22
C GLY A 263 12.13 -14.86 1.00
N PHE A 264 12.01 -15.99 0.29
CA PHE A 264 11.78 -17.30 0.90
C PHE A 264 12.61 -18.37 0.17
N LEU A 265 13.25 -19.24 0.94
CA LEU A 265 13.95 -20.43 0.43
C LEU A 265 13.75 -21.59 1.41
N LYS A 266 13.23 -22.71 0.91
CA LYS A 266 13.10 -23.99 1.63
C LYS A 266 13.81 -25.07 0.87
N VAL A 267 14.56 -25.92 1.60
CA VAL A 267 15.33 -27.03 1.05
C VAL A 267 14.87 -28.33 1.71
N GLU A 268 14.74 -29.39 0.93
CA GLU A 268 14.37 -30.72 1.43
C GLU A 268 15.36 -31.78 0.94
N PRO A 269 15.78 -32.73 1.82
CA PRO A 269 15.39 -32.90 3.21
C PRO A 269 16.09 -31.95 4.19
N ASN A 270 16.99 -31.05 3.76
CA ASN A 270 17.77 -30.13 4.59
C ASN A 270 18.66 -30.86 5.64
N ILE A 271 19.37 -31.88 5.18
CA ILE A 271 20.26 -32.74 5.99
C ILE A 271 21.66 -32.69 5.39
N MET A 272 22.71 -32.52 6.21
CA MET A 272 24.08 -32.25 5.77
C MET A 272 24.72 -33.33 4.89
N ASN A 273 24.32 -34.60 5.00
CA ASN A 273 24.90 -35.71 4.28
C ASN A 273 23.99 -36.28 3.17
N ILE A 274 22.97 -35.50 2.76
CA ILE A 274 22.06 -35.86 1.67
C ILE A 274 22.06 -34.74 0.62
N VAL A 275 22.22 -35.10 -0.67
CA VAL A 275 22.04 -34.19 -1.80
C VAL A 275 20.59 -33.70 -1.81
N PRO A 276 20.34 -32.38 -1.83
CA PRO A 276 18.98 -31.83 -1.82
C PRO A 276 18.13 -32.29 -3.00
N GLN A 277 16.98 -32.92 -2.68
CA GLN A 277 16.04 -33.39 -3.72
C GLN A 277 15.03 -32.34 -4.12
N LYS A 278 14.83 -31.28 -3.31
CA LYS A 278 13.84 -30.24 -3.58
C LYS A 278 14.32 -28.91 -3.03
N ALA A 279 14.18 -27.87 -3.84
CA ALA A 279 14.39 -26.49 -3.44
C ALA A 279 13.17 -25.65 -3.88
N THR A 280 12.54 -24.97 -2.93
CA THR A 280 11.40 -24.08 -3.18
C THR A 280 11.77 -22.66 -2.77
N PHE A 281 11.60 -21.69 -3.67
CA PHE A 281 11.85 -20.26 -3.37
C PHE A 281 10.80 -19.38 -4.01
N THR A 282 10.64 -18.16 -3.48
CA THR A 282 9.76 -17.14 -4.05
C THR A 282 10.58 -16.03 -4.68
N VAL A 283 10.06 -15.47 -5.76
CA VAL A 283 10.61 -14.26 -6.39
C VAL A 283 9.53 -13.20 -6.42
N ASP A 284 9.84 -12.03 -5.85
CA ASP A 284 9.03 -10.80 -5.91
C ASP A 284 9.73 -9.84 -6.87
N ILE A 285 9.10 -9.53 -8.00
CA ILE A 285 9.60 -8.60 -9.04
C ILE A 285 8.68 -7.40 -9.05
N ARG A 286 9.26 -6.19 -8.94
CA ARG A 286 8.52 -4.92 -9.02
C ARG A 286 9.14 -4.01 -10.06
N GLY A 287 8.29 -3.22 -10.74
CA GLY A 287 8.74 -2.28 -11.76
C GLY A 287 7.67 -1.25 -12.10
N ILE A 288 8.11 -0.17 -12.74
CA ILE A 288 7.26 0.97 -13.10
C ILE A 288 6.40 0.73 -14.35
N ASP A 289 6.69 -0.32 -15.10
CA ASP A 289 5.96 -0.71 -16.30
C ASP A 289 5.87 -2.24 -16.43
N GLU A 290 4.85 -2.69 -17.15
CA GLU A 290 4.55 -4.11 -17.35
C GLU A 290 5.65 -4.84 -18.15
N GLU A 291 6.26 -4.16 -19.12
CA GLU A 291 7.33 -4.73 -19.97
C GLU A 291 8.55 -5.11 -19.12
N THR A 292 9.00 -4.20 -18.26
CA THR A 292 10.11 -4.43 -17.32
C THR A 292 9.85 -5.62 -16.41
N ILE A 293 8.66 -5.73 -15.83
CA ILE A 293 8.27 -6.83 -14.94
C ILE A 293 8.28 -8.16 -15.70
N MET A 294 7.59 -8.19 -16.85
CA MET A 294 7.42 -9.42 -17.61
C MET A 294 8.72 -9.87 -18.28
N SER A 295 9.58 -8.95 -18.71
CA SER A 295 10.91 -9.30 -19.25
C SER A 295 11.77 -10.03 -18.22
N GLN A 296 11.77 -9.58 -16.96
CA GLN A 296 12.48 -10.25 -15.87
C GLN A 296 11.88 -11.62 -15.55
N TYR A 297 10.56 -11.73 -15.54
CA TYR A 297 9.86 -12.99 -15.31
C TYR A 297 10.16 -14.02 -16.42
N TYR A 298 10.07 -13.62 -17.69
CA TYR A 298 10.40 -14.53 -18.80
C TYR A 298 11.88 -14.93 -18.82
N ALA A 299 12.78 -14.01 -18.44
CA ALA A 299 14.19 -14.35 -18.29
C ALA A 299 14.44 -15.36 -17.15
N LEU A 300 13.66 -15.28 -16.04
CA LEU A 300 13.68 -16.30 -14.99
C LEU A 300 13.24 -17.66 -15.53
N LEU A 301 12.13 -17.72 -16.28
CA LEU A 301 11.64 -18.95 -16.87
C LEU A 301 12.64 -19.54 -17.88
N ALA A 302 13.28 -18.71 -18.70
CA ALA A 302 14.31 -19.15 -19.65
C ALA A 302 15.54 -19.78 -18.95
N ASP A 303 15.95 -19.25 -17.79
CA ASP A 303 17.02 -19.87 -16.98
C ASP A 303 16.59 -21.22 -16.41
N LEU A 304 15.36 -21.33 -15.94
CA LEU A 304 14.81 -22.60 -15.44
C LEU A 304 14.73 -23.66 -16.56
N ASP A 305 14.27 -23.26 -17.74
CA ASP A 305 14.22 -24.13 -18.90
C ASP A 305 15.63 -24.61 -19.34
N ALA A 306 16.59 -23.71 -19.37
CA ALA A 306 17.98 -24.04 -19.67
C ALA A 306 18.59 -24.99 -18.61
N MET A 307 18.27 -24.77 -17.35
CA MET A 307 18.67 -25.62 -16.22
C MET A 307 18.12 -27.04 -16.39
N THR A 308 16.83 -27.20 -16.69
CA THR A 308 16.22 -28.54 -16.83
C THR A 308 16.80 -29.33 -18.00
N LYS A 309 17.05 -28.69 -19.14
CA LYS A 309 17.66 -29.31 -20.31
C LYS A 309 19.03 -29.91 -20.03
N ASN A 310 19.83 -29.29 -19.16
CA ASN A 310 21.21 -29.66 -18.91
C ASN A 310 21.39 -30.56 -17.68
N SER A 311 20.44 -30.58 -16.75
CA SER A 311 20.58 -31.25 -15.44
C SER A 311 19.68 -32.47 -15.26
N GLY A 312 18.64 -32.62 -16.07
CA GLY A 312 17.61 -33.66 -15.92
C GLY A 312 16.77 -33.45 -14.62
N LEU A 313 16.74 -32.25 -14.07
CA LEU A 313 15.81 -31.84 -13.03
C LEU A 313 14.51 -31.34 -13.68
N THR A 314 13.46 -31.15 -12.89
CA THR A 314 12.23 -30.50 -13.31
C THR A 314 11.94 -29.29 -12.44
N TYR A 315 11.09 -28.39 -12.90
CA TYR A 315 10.61 -27.29 -12.08
C TYR A 315 9.11 -27.06 -12.26
N GLU A 316 8.53 -26.39 -11.27
CA GLU A 316 7.16 -25.87 -11.27
C GLU A 316 7.24 -24.36 -10.96
N ALA A 317 6.43 -23.56 -11.67
CA ALA A 317 6.31 -22.12 -11.42
C ALA A 317 4.84 -21.81 -11.14
N GLU A 318 4.55 -21.43 -9.90
CA GLU A 318 3.23 -21.05 -9.43
C GLU A 318 3.11 -19.51 -9.36
N ASN A 319 2.08 -18.95 -9.99
CA ASN A 319 1.80 -17.52 -9.86
C ASN A 319 1.09 -17.24 -8.54
N LEU A 320 1.72 -16.45 -7.67
CA LEU A 320 1.15 -16.06 -6.37
C LEU A 320 0.41 -14.74 -6.45
N LEU A 321 0.95 -13.76 -7.19
CA LEU A 321 0.40 -12.42 -7.33
C LEU A 321 0.82 -11.80 -8.65
N TYR A 322 -0.09 -11.09 -9.27
CA TYR A 322 0.21 -10.15 -10.35
C TYR A 322 -0.67 -8.92 -10.22
N ALA A 323 -0.05 -7.77 -10.04
CA ALA A 323 -0.69 -6.46 -10.08
C ALA A 323 0.01 -5.59 -11.11
N LYS A 324 -0.76 -4.92 -11.96
CA LYS A 324 -0.21 -3.99 -12.96
C LYS A 324 0.29 -2.70 -12.30
N PRO A 325 1.31 -2.05 -12.86
CA PRO A 325 1.67 -0.70 -12.43
C PRO A 325 0.54 0.27 -12.76
N VAL A 326 0.35 1.28 -11.92
CA VAL A 326 -0.69 2.30 -12.08
C VAL A 326 -0.06 3.68 -12.12
N ASN A 327 -0.20 4.38 -13.25
CA ASN A 327 0.28 5.74 -13.40
C ASN A 327 -0.65 6.72 -12.68
N MET A 328 -0.09 7.65 -11.94
CA MET A 328 -0.84 8.69 -11.27
C MET A 328 -1.28 9.78 -12.27
N GLU A 329 -2.46 10.39 -12.01
CA GLU A 329 -3.10 11.34 -12.92
C GLU A 329 -2.25 12.60 -13.15
N GLY A 330 -1.93 12.85 -14.42
CA GLY A 330 -0.99 13.89 -14.83
C GLY A 330 -1.45 15.32 -14.50
N MET A 331 -2.76 15.59 -14.59
CA MET A 331 -3.31 16.90 -14.26
C MET A 331 -3.18 17.20 -12.76
N ILE A 332 -3.48 16.22 -11.90
CA ILE A 332 -3.38 16.39 -10.45
C ILE A 332 -1.91 16.54 -10.03
N LYS A 333 -1.00 15.74 -10.60
CA LYS A 333 0.45 15.87 -10.35
C LYS A 333 0.98 17.27 -10.68
N LYS A 334 0.55 17.86 -11.81
CA LYS A 334 0.94 19.23 -12.19
C LYS A 334 0.42 20.27 -11.20
N ARG A 335 -0.74 20.07 -10.57
CA ARG A 335 -1.23 20.94 -9.50
C ARG A 335 -0.40 20.83 -8.24
N PHE A 336 0.01 19.60 -7.85
CA PHE A 336 0.96 19.41 -6.77
C PHE A 336 2.27 20.15 -7.01
N GLU A 337 2.84 19.99 -8.20
CA GLU A 337 4.08 20.68 -8.60
C GLU A 337 3.92 22.21 -8.55
N ALA A 338 2.84 22.74 -9.11
CA ALA A 338 2.57 24.17 -9.09
C ALA A 338 2.44 24.72 -7.65
N SER A 339 1.79 23.98 -6.76
CA SER A 339 1.70 24.36 -5.34
C SER A 339 3.05 24.29 -4.63
N CYS A 340 3.86 23.25 -4.87
CA CYS A 340 5.23 23.17 -4.33
C CYS A 340 6.06 24.38 -4.74
N ILE A 341 6.05 24.73 -6.03
CA ILE A 341 6.77 25.90 -6.56
C ILE A 341 6.26 27.20 -5.92
N ALA A 342 4.95 27.40 -5.87
CA ALA A 342 4.36 28.62 -5.31
C ALA A 342 4.65 28.80 -3.82
N ARG A 343 4.78 27.72 -3.07
CA ARG A 343 5.07 27.72 -1.63
C ARG A 343 6.54 27.61 -1.27
N GLY A 344 7.40 27.35 -2.27
CA GLY A 344 8.84 27.19 -2.09
C GLY A 344 9.21 25.89 -1.37
N PHE A 345 8.45 24.82 -1.55
CA PHE A 345 8.78 23.49 -1.04
C PHE A 345 9.68 22.74 -2.02
N ASP A 346 10.71 22.09 -1.50
CA ASP A 346 11.55 21.19 -2.27
C ASP A 346 10.85 19.88 -2.55
N TYR A 347 10.72 19.51 -3.82
CA TYR A 347 10.01 18.29 -4.22
C TYR A 347 10.83 17.41 -5.18
N ALA A 348 10.40 16.16 -5.33
CA ALA A 348 10.90 15.24 -6.34
C ALA A 348 9.75 14.39 -6.89
N TYR A 349 9.88 13.96 -8.14
CA TYR A 349 9.07 12.90 -8.71
C TYR A 349 9.70 11.53 -8.41
N LEU A 350 8.93 10.57 -7.94
CA LEU A 350 9.42 9.21 -7.65
C LEU A 350 8.28 8.18 -7.78
N PRO A 351 8.61 6.90 -8.05
CA PRO A 351 7.61 5.83 -7.98
C PRO A 351 7.32 5.44 -6.52
N SER A 352 6.11 4.92 -6.26
CA SER A 352 5.86 4.14 -5.05
C SER A 352 6.31 2.69 -5.26
N GLY A 353 7.18 2.20 -4.38
CA GLY A 353 7.60 0.80 -4.32
C GLY A 353 6.60 -0.11 -3.60
N ALA A 354 5.64 0.46 -2.87
CA ALA A 354 4.58 -0.22 -2.14
C ALA A 354 3.24 -0.12 -2.88
N GLY A 355 2.27 -0.99 -2.54
CA GLY A 355 0.88 -0.81 -2.92
C GLY A 355 0.22 0.23 -2.01
N HIS A 356 -0.84 0.87 -2.47
CA HIS A 356 -1.63 1.86 -1.72
C HIS A 356 -3.07 1.86 -2.23
N ASP A 357 -3.99 2.46 -1.48
CA ASP A 357 -5.38 2.64 -1.93
C ASP A 357 -5.44 3.37 -3.28
N ALA A 358 -4.55 4.34 -3.51
CA ALA A 358 -4.43 5.02 -4.81
C ALA A 358 -4.15 4.07 -5.99
N GLN A 359 -3.63 2.85 -5.76
CA GLN A 359 -3.42 1.85 -6.81
C GLN A 359 -4.76 1.28 -7.31
N ILE A 360 -5.66 0.94 -6.39
CA ILE A 360 -6.95 0.36 -6.79
C ILE A 360 -7.86 1.42 -7.39
N PHE A 361 -7.90 2.63 -6.81
CA PHE A 361 -8.66 3.73 -7.38
C PHE A 361 -8.10 4.15 -8.74
N GLY A 362 -6.78 4.29 -8.88
CA GLY A 362 -6.12 4.71 -10.12
C GLY A 362 -6.26 3.73 -11.29
N GLY A 363 -6.68 2.49 -11.01
CA GLY A 363 -7.08 1.53 -12.03
C GLY A 363 -8.44 1.82 -12.69
N GLU A 364 -9.30 2.62 -12.04
CA GLU A 364 -10.69 2.86 -12.46
C GLU A 364 -11.03 4.35 -12.65
N LEU A 365 -10.35 5.26 -11.97
CA LEU A 365 -10.60 6.69 -11.98
C LEU A 365 -9.31 7.49 -11.77
N PRO A 366 -9.29 8.82 -12.05
CA PRO A 366 -8.14 9.66 -11.77
C PRO A 366 -7.69 9.57 -10.31
N ALA A 367 -6.43 9.14 -10.06
CA ALA A 367 -5.85 9.11 -8.72
C ALA A 367 -4.46 9.74 -8.72
N ALA A 368 -4.09 10.34 -7.60
CA ALA A 368 -2.76 10.91 -7.40
C ALA A 368 -2.32 10.78 -5.95
N MET A 369 -1.01 10.82 -5.74
CA MET A 369 -0.44 10.52 -4.43
C MET A 369 0.74 11.46 -4.12
N LEU A 370 0.78 11.93 -2.86
CA LEU A 370 1.88 12.70 -2.29
C LEU A 370 2.59 11.88 -1.22
N PHE A 371 3.91 11.88 -1.28
CA PHE A 371 4.76 11.35 -0.22
C PHE A 371 5.36 12.46 0.64
N VAL A 372 5.58 12.12 1.91
CA VAL A 372 6.46 12.86 2.82
C VAL A 372 7.63 11.97 3.26
N PRO A 373 8.80 12.55 3.58
CA PRO A 373 9.97 11.79 3.98
C PRO A 373 9.72 10.89 5.19
N SER A 374 10.23 9.67 5.15
CA SER A 374 10.33 8.75 6.29
C SER A 374 11.72 8.86 6.91
N ILE A 375 11.82 9.14 8.21
CA ILE A 375 13.10 9.29 8.91
C ILE A 375 13.85 7.95 8.91
N GLY A 376 15.07 7.98 8.37
CA GLY A 376 15.88 6.78 8.16
C GLY A 376 15.29 5.80 7.15
N GLY A 377 14.28 6.20 6.37
CA GLY A 377 13.60 5.36 5.40
C GLY A 377 12.85 4.17 6.02
N ARG A 378 12.49 4.27 7.30
CA ARG A 378 11.89 3.16 8.05
C ARG A 378 10.37 3.18 7.95
N SER A 379 9.80 1.98 7.74
CA SER A 379 8.36 1.71 7.85
C SER A 379 8.13 0.27 8.30
N HIS A 380 6.88 -0.08 8.64
CA HIS A 380 6.46 -1.39 9.17
C HIS A 380 7.24 -1.80 10.44
N CYS A 381 7.61 -0.84 11.24
CA CYS A 381 8.36 -1.05 12.49
C CYS A 381 8.03 0.04 13.53
N PRO A 382 8.23 -0.23 14.84
CA PRO A 382 7.88 0.71 15.90
C PRO A 382 8.61 2.06 15.84
N GLU A 383 9.77 2.11 15.18
CA GLU A 383 10.61 3.33 15.07
C GLU A 383 10.27 4.19 13.85
N GLU A 384 9.24 3.84 13.09
CA GLU A 384 8.74 4.63 11.96
C GLU A 384 8.35 6.03 12.40
N LYS A 385 8.77 7.02 11.61
CA LYS A 385 8.50 8.43 11.90
C LYS A 385 8.63 9.31 10.66
N SER A 386 7.79 10.36 10.61
CA SER A 386 7.93 11.49 9.69
C SER A 386 7.88 12.81 10.45
N ASN A 387 8.46 13.88 9.88
CA ASN A 387 8.45 15.19 10.53
C ASN A 387 7.10 15.87 10.35
N ALA A 388 6.59 16.49 11.39
CA ALA A 388 5.36 17.29 11.34
C ALA A 388 5.42 18.44 10.32
N LYS A 389 6.62 19.02 10.12
CA LYS A 389 6.85 20.05 9.09
C LYS A 389 6.56 19.55 7.69
N ASP A 390 7.03 18.33 7.36
CA ASP A 390 6.87 17.75 6.03
C ASP A 390 5.40 17.32 5.81
N LEU A 391 4.74 16.79 6.84
CA LEU A 391 3.30 16.53 6.83
C LEU A 391 2.49 17.81 6.62
N THR A 392 2.88 18.91 7.29
CA THR A 392 2.25 20.24 7.08
C THR A 392 2.45 20.73 5.64
N ALA A 393 3.62 20.50 5.04
CA ALA A 393 3.86 20.82 3.63
C ALA A 393 2.89 20.04 2.72
N ALA A 394 2.71 18.73 2.95
CA ALA A 394 1.76 17.91 2.20
C ALA A 394 0.31 18.38 2.37
N VAL A 395 -0.11 18.74 3.59
CA VAL A 395 -1.43 19.35 3.83
C VAL A 395 -1.63 20.59 2.96
N LEU A 396 -0.65 21.49 2.91
CA LEU A 396 -0.77 22.76 2.18
C LEU A 396 -0.77 22.53 0.65
N VAL A 397 0.03 21.58 0.15
CA VAL A 397 0.05 21.23 -1.28
C VAL A 397 -1.26 20.58 -1.71
N ALA A 398 -1.78 19.66 -0.92
CA ALA A 398 -3.06 19.01 -1.21
C ALA A 398 -4.24 19.96 -1.05
N TYR A 399 -4.21 20.86 -0.07
CA TYR A 399 -5.21 21.93 0.10
C TYR A 399 -5.33 22.79 -1.16
N ASP A 400 -4.21 23.34 -1.67
CA ASP A 400 -4.22 24.15 -2.89
C ASP A 400 -4.75 23.35 -4.10
N THR A 401 -4.38 22.07 -4.14
CA THR A 401 -4.81 21.18 -5.24
C THR A 401 -6.31 20.93 -5.20
N VAL A 402 -6.89 20.62 -4.04
CA VAL A 402 -8.35 20.41 -3.88
C VAL A 402 -9.11 21.69 -4.28
N ILE A 403 -8.66 22.86 -3.82
CA ILE A 403 -9.29 24.13 -4.21
C ILE A 403 -9.19 24.35 -5.71
N GLY A 404 -7.99 24.21 -6.28
CA GLY A 404 -7.78 24.42 -7.71
C GLY A 404 -8.57 23.45 -8.59
N LEU A 405 -8.82 22.20 -8.17
CA LEU A 405 -9.69 21.25 -8.84
C LEU A 405 -11.17 21.70 -8.77
N ALA A 406 -11.59 22.17 -7.59
CA ALA A 406 -12.95 22.65 -7.39
C ALA A 406 -13.26 23.93 -8.19
N GLU A 407 -12.29 24.83 -8.32
CA GLU A 407 -12.42 26.08 -9.10
C GLU A 407 -12.45 25.81 -10.61
N ALA A 408 -11.61 24.89 -11.09
CA ALA A 408 -11.52 24.57 -12.52
C ALA A 408 -12.77 23.86 -13.05
N ARG A 409 -13.54 23.16 -12.19
CA ARG A 409 -14.71 22.35 -12.55
C ARG A 409 -14.41 21.28 -13.61
N GLU A 410 -13.15 20.84 -13.67
CA GLU A 410 -12.63 19.91 -14.66
C GLU A 410 -12.14 18.63 -13.96
N LEU A 411 -13.03 17.65 -13.81
CA LEU A 411 -12.72 16.28 -13.39
C LEU A 411 -13.56 15.26 -14.15
#